data_c498939d63056d703ef291ea99283f71
#
_entry.id   c498939d63056d703ef291ea99283f71
#
_cell.length_a   1.000
_cell.length_b   1.000
_cell.length_c   1.000
_cell.angle_alpha   90.00
_cell.angle_beta   90.00
_cell.angle_gamma   90.00
#
_symmetry.space_group_name_H-M   'P 1'
#
loop_
_entity.id
_entity.type
_entity.pdbx_description
1 polymer ?
#
loop_
_entity_poly.entity_id
_entity_poly.type
_entity_poly.pdbx_seq_one_letter_code
_entity_poly.pdbx_strand_id
1 'polypeptide(L)'
;MKLNSLESGGVTMQILLVDDDLDTLQLVSIHLERAGYKVHIADDAEAALTLLETFKVDLAIVDVMMPGMNGFELTEILTKDYEIPVILLTAKGQLVDKEKGFIAGSEDYIVKPFEPSELLFRVAVVLRRYERSVENFIEIGNVKIDQKNFEVIIKNETVLLPLKEFELLTFLASRSGKIVQRIFLIEHTWGIDTEGNDYTLNTHINRLRERLIRYEADVEILTVRGIGYKLEMLK
;
A
#
# COMPACT_ATOMS: atom_id res chain seq x y z
N MET A 1 -9.73 8.01 -32.05
CA MET A 1 -8.41 8.27 -31.49
C MET A 1 -8.07 7.07 -30.62
N LYS A 2 -7.21 6.15 -31.11
CA LYS A 2 -6.87 4.88 -30.46
C LYS A 2 -5.91 5.19 -29.30
N LEU A 3 -6.32 4.94 -28.07
CA LEU A 3 -5.43 4.88 -26.91
C LEU A 3 -4.62 3.59 -27.04
N ASN A 4 -3.31 3.75 -27.20
CA ASN A 4 -2.35 2.65 -27.20
C ASN A 4 -2.40 1.93 -25.86
N SER A 5 -2.75 0.65 -25.89
CA SER A 5 -2.50 -0.31 -24.84
C SER A 5 -0.98 -0.43 -24.64
N LEU A 6 -0.49 0.15 -23.56
CA LEU A 6 0.83 -0.18 -23.03
C LEU A 6 0.66 -1.54 -22.33
N GLU A 7 1.11 -2.60 -22.97
CA GLU A 7 1.37 -3.90 -22.33
C GLU A 7 2.59 -3.74 -21.40
N SER A 8 2.34 -3.22 -20.20
CA SER A 8 3.18 -3.51 -19.04
C SER A 8 2.59 -4.75 -18.39
N GLY A 9 3.38 -5.79 -18.18
CA GLY A 9 2.97 -7.03 -17.52
C GLY A 9 2.61 -6.78 -16.05
N GLY A 10 1.54 -6.01 -15.81
CA GLY A 10 1.01 -5.70 -14.50
C GLY A 10 0.12 -6.82 -14.02
N VAL A 11 0.28 -7.20 -12.78
CA VAL A 11 -0.64 -8.13 -12.07
C VAL A 11 -2.03 -7.51 -12.08
N THR A 12 -3.02 -8.21 -12.63
CA THR A 12 -4.42 -7.75 -12.63
C THR A 12 -4.96 -7.83 -11.21
N MET A 13 -5.36 -6.68 -10.64
CA MET A 13 -5.94 -6.59 -9.29
C MET A 13 -7.26 -7.36 -9.21
N GLN A 14 -7.42 -8.13 -8.15
CA GLN A 14 -8.57 -9.00 -7.91
C GLN A 14 -9.48 -8.40 -6.84
N ILE A 15 -10.74 -8.20 -7.15
CA ILE A 15 -11.73 -7.59 -6.26
C ILE A 15 -12.78 -8.64 -5.89
N LEU A 16 -13.07 -8.78 -4.59
CA LEU A 16 -14.19 -9.54 -4.08
C LEU A 16 -15.40 -8.60 -3.95
N LEU A 17 -16.50 -8.93 -4.58
CA LEU A 17 -17.75 -8.18 -4.50
C LEU A 17 -18.80 -9.03 -3.80
N VAL A 18 -19.36 -8.53 -2.70
CA VAL A 18 -20.32 -9.25 -1.84
C VAL A 18 -21.56 -8.38 -1.62
N ASP A 19 -22.72 -8.86 -2.08
CA ASP A 19 -24.01 -8.19 -1.95
C ASP A 19 -25.11 -9.24 -2.16
N ASP A 20 -26.21 -9.21 -1.41
CA ASP A 20 -27.32 -10.14 -1.60
C ASP A 20 -28.27 -9.71 -2.75
N ASP A 21 -28.09 -8.50 -3.27
CA ASP A 21 -28.81 -8.00 -4.44
C ASP A 21 -28.06 -8.34 -5.74
N LEU A 22 -28.60 -9.29 -6.49
CA LEU A 22 -28.05 -9.78 -7.76
C LEU A 22 -27.94 -8.66 -8.83
N ASP A 23 -28.83 -7.68 -8.84
CA ASP A 23 -28.79 -6.56 -9.77
C ASP A 23 -27.62 -5.64 -9.45
N THR A 24 -27.36 -5.40 -8.18
CA THR A 24 -26.18 -4.65 -7.72
C THR A 24 -24.89 -5.40 -8.09
N LEU A 25 -24.81 -6.73 -7.82
CA LEU A 25 -23.66 -7.54 -8.19
C LEU A 25 -23.36 -7.47 -9.69
N GLN A 26 -24.39 -7.63 -10.53
CA GLN A 26 -24.24 -7.57 -11.98
C GLN A 26 -23.80 -6.19 -12.46
N LEU A 27 -24.41 -5.13 -11.97
CA LEU A 27 -24.08 -3.76 -12.36
C LEU A 27 -22.63 -3.40 -11.98
N VAL A 28 -22.27 -3.66 -10.74
CA VAL A 28 -20.96 -3.30 -10.20
C VAL A 28 -19.85 -4.13 -10.87
N SER A 29 -20.06 -5.44 -11.05
CA SER A 29 -19.05 -6.30 -11.69
C SER A 29 -18.71 -5.83 -13.12
N ILE A 30 -19.74 -5.52 -13.93
CA ILE A 30 -19.52 -5.00 -15.30
C ILE A 30 -18.64 -3.75 -15.31
N HIS A 31 -18.84 -2.82 -14.38
CA HIS A 31 -18.06 -1.59 -14.33
C HIS A 31 -16.62 -1.84 -13.87
N LEU A 32 -16.42 -2.71 -12.89
CA LEU A 32 -15.09 -3.10 -12.40
C LEU A 32 -14.28 -3.85 -13.48
N GLU A 33 -14.91 -4.81 -14.16
CA GLU A 33 -14.26 -5.56 -15.26
C GLU A 33 -13.88 -4.66 -16.43
N ARG A 34 -14.75 -3.71 -16.81
CA ARG A 34 -14.44 -2.70 -17.84
C ARG A 34 -13.28 -1.78 -17.45
N ALA A 35 -13.08 -1.56 -16.15
CA ALA A 35 -11.95 -0.81 -15.63
C ALA A 35 -10.65 -1.65 -15.54
N GLY A 36 -10.70 -2.96 -15.89
CA GLY A 36 -9.53 -3.84 -15.94
C GLY A 36 -9.29 -4.66 -14.69
N TYR A 37 -10.21 -4.67 -13.73
CA TYR A 37 -10.15 -5.50 -12.53
C TYR A 37 -10.69 -6.91 -12.83
N LYS A 38 -10.18 -7.91 -12.11
CA LYS A 38 -10.79 -9.24 -12.06
C LYS A 38 -11.74 -9.30 -10.87
N VAL A 39 -12.99 -9.72 -11.09
CA VAL A 39 -14.02 -9.69 -10.05
C VAL A 39 -14.42 -11.10 -9.65
N HIS A 40 -14.45 -11.35 -8.34
CA HIS A 40 -15.03 -12.54 -7.72
C HIS A 40 -16.32 -12.11 -7.01
N ILE A 41 -17.41 -12.80 -7.28
CA ILE A 41 -18.75 -12.42 -6.82
C ILE A 41 -19.22 -13.44 -5.78
N ALA A 42 -19.77 -12.94 -4.69
CA ALA A 42 -20.47 -13.71 -3.67
C ALA A 42 -21.81 -13.05 -3.33
N ASP A 43 -22.85 -13.82 -3.12
CA ASP A 43 -24.19 -13.35 -2.74
C ASP A 43 -24.43 -13.38 -1.22
N ASP A 44 -23.47 -13.92 -0.47
CA ASP A 44 -23.46 -13.89 0.99
C ASP A 44 -22.01 -13.96 1.55
N ALA A 45 -21.89 -13.83 2.87
CA ALA A 45 -20.61 -13.85 3.56
C ALA A 45 -19.92 -15.23 3.56
N GLU A 46 -20.68 -16.34 3.60
CA GLU A 46 -20.12 -17.69 3.61
C GLU A 46 -19.51 -18.03 2.24
N ALA A 47 -20.21 -17.68 1.16
CA ALA A 47 -19.69 -17.79 -0.21
C ALA A 47 -18.43 -16.93 -0.39
N ALA A 48 -18.40 -15.70 0.17
CA ALA A 48 -17.24 -14.83 0.14
C ALA A 48 -16.02 -15.47 0.81
N LEU A 49 -16.17 -16.03 2.00
CA LEU A 49 -15.08 -16.71 2.73
C LEU A 49 -14.59 -17.96 1.98
N THR A 50 -15.50 -18.72 1.37
CA THR A 50 -15.14 -19.88 0.55
C THR A 50 -14.28 -19.49 -0.66
N LEU A 51 -14.57 -18.36 -1.32
CA LEU A 51 -13.77 -17.86 -2.43
C LEU A 51 -12.34 -17.50 -1.99
N LEU A 52 -12.14 -17.00 -0.78
CA LEU A 52 -10.83 -16.65 -0.26
C LEU A 52 -9.92 -17.85 0.00
N GLU A 53 -10.45 -19.05 0.16
CA GLU A 53 -9.66 -20.28 0.23
C GLU A 53 -8.94 -20.58 -1.10
N THR A 54 -9.48 -20.08 -2.21
CA THR A 54 -9.01 -20.40 -3.56
C THR A 54 -8.33 -19.21 -4.26
N PHE A 55 -8.81 -18.00 -4.01
CA PHE A 55 -8.38 -16.80 -4.71
C PHE A 55 -7.73 -15.79 -3.76
N LYS A 56 -6.61 -15.19 -4.21
CA LYS A 56 -6.04 -14.03 -3.56
C LYS A 56 -6.81 -12.80 -4.00
N VAL A 57 -7.28 -12.00 -3.05
CA VAL A 57 -8.06 -10.78 -3.26
C VAL A 57 -7.28 -9.57 -2.78
N ASP A 58 -7.29 -8.50 -3.56
CA ASP A 58 -6.56 -7.27 -3.27
C ASP A 58 -7.44 -6.20 -2.61
N LEU A 59 -8.77 -6.30 -2.77
CA LEU A 59 -9.78 -5.40 -2.18
C LEU A 59 -11.13 -6.10 -2.13
N ALA A 60 -11.90 -5.88 -1.08
CA ALA A 60 -13.30 -6.32 -1.01
C ALA A 60 -14.26 -5.12 -1.02
N ILE A 61 -15.40 -5.29 -1.70
CA ILE A 61 -16.54 -4.39 -1.68
C ILE A 61 -17.69 -5.19 -1.08
N VAL A 62 -18.22 -4.74 0.05
CA VAL A 62 -19.15 -5.54 0.87
C VAL A 62 -20.40 -4.72 1.19
N ASP A 63 -21.58 -5.27 0.89
CA ASP A 63 -22.82 -4.68 1.38
C ASP A 63 -22.94 -4.85 2.89
N VAL A 64 -23.45 -3.82 3.56
CA VAL A 64 -23.65 -3.85 5.02
C VAL A 64 -24.82 -4.75 5.40
N MET A 65 -25.89 -4.76 4.58
CA MET A 65 -27.17 -5.38 4.92
C MET A 65 -27.34 -6.69 4.18
N MET A 66 -26.73 -7.75 4.70
CA MET A 66 -26.88 -9.10 4.15
C MET A 66 -27.57 -10.02 5.17
N PRO A 67 -28.34 -11.02 4.73
CA PRO A 67 -28.89 -12.05 5.61
C PRO A 67 -27.79 -12.91 6.25
N GLY A 68 -28.00 -13.35 7.48
CA GLY A 68 -27.01 -14.14 8.22
C GLY A 68 -25.88 -13.28 8.77
N MET A 69 -24.64 -13.52 8.37
CA MET A 69 -23.50 -12.70 8.71
C MET A 69 -23.58 -11.36 7.96
N ASN A 70 -23.66 -10.26 8.70
CA ASN A 70 -23.76 -8.93 8.12
C ASN A 70 -22.38 -8.41 7.60
N GLY A 71 -22.41 -7.33 6.79
CA GLY A 71 -21.20 -6.80 6.18
C GLY A 71 -20.16 -6.25 7.16
N PHE A 72 -20.55 -5.83 8.38
CA PHE A 72 -19.57 -5.41 9.40
C PHE A 72 -18.82 -6.60 9.98
N GLU A 73 -19.51 -7.69 10.26
CA GLU A 73 -18.89 -8.93 10.76
C GLU A 73 -17.95 -9.53 9.72
N LEU A 74 -18.36 -9.56 8.45
CA LEU A 74 -17.49 -9.98 7.35
C LEU A 74 -16.28 -9.05 7.21
N THR A 75 -16.47 -7.74 7.29
CA THR A 75 -15.37 -6.75 7.22
C THR A 75 -14.34 -7.00 8.32
N GLU A 76 -14.76 -7.28 9.54
CA GLU A 76 -13.85 -7.57 10.64
C GLU A 76 -12.96 -8.78 10.36
N ILE A 77 -13.53 -9.86 9.79
CA ILE A 77 -12.79 -11.05 9.38
C ILE A 77 -11.81 -10.70 8.24
N LEU A 78 -12.29 -10.04 7.18
CA LEU A 78 -11.48 -9.68 6.02
C LEU A 78 -10.28 -8.82 6.39
N THR A 79 -10.48 -7.86 7.30
CA THR A 79 -9.41 -6.92 7.69
C THR A 79 -8.44 -7.51 8.71
N LYS A 80 -8.92 -8.31 9.68
CA LYS A 80 -8.06 -8.86 10.75
C LYS A 80 -7.35 -10.14 10.36
N ASP A 81 -8.06 -11.07 9.69
CA ASP A 81 -7.54 -12.41 9.44
C ASP A 81 -6.91 -12.53 8.05
N TYR A 82 -7.41 -11.74 7.07
CA TYR A 82 -6.92 -11.78 5.69
C TYR A 82 -6.14 -10.53 5.27
N GLU A 83 -6.11 -9.48 6.10
CA GLU A 83 -5.47 -8.19 5.79
C GLU A 83 -5.98 -7.55 4.47
N ILE A 84 -7.23 -7.82 4.09
CA ILE A 84 -7.86 -7.30 2.88
C ILE A 84 -8.54 -5.96 3.18
N PRO A 85 -8.25 -4.87 2.43
CA PRO A 85 -8.96 -3.62 2.57
C PRO A 85 -10.42 -3.74 2.12
N VAL A 86 -11.33 -3.10 2.83
CA VAL A 86 -12.77 -3.19 2.56
C VAL A 86 -13.37 -1.82 2.30
N ILE A 87 -14.18 -1.73 1.24
CA ILE A 87 -15.13 -0.63 0.99
C ILE A 87 -16.53 -1.14 1.31
N LEU A 88 -17.23 -0.48 2.23
CA LEU A 88 -18.61 -0.85 2.59
C LEU A 88 -19.63 -0.16 1.68
N LEU A 89 -20.63 -0.89 1.21
CA LEU A 89 -21.82 -0.35 0.59
C LEU A 89 -22.94 -0.24 1.64
N THR A 90 -23.58 0.92 1.78
CA THR A 90 -24.58 1.15 2.83
C THR A 90 -25.81 1.92 2.30
N ALA A 91 -26.98 1.69 2.87
CA ALA A 91 -28.18 2.42 2.49
C ALA A 91 -28.20 3.86 3.10
N LYS A 92 -28.84 4.79 2.39
CA LYS A 92 -29.04 6.18 2.83
C LYS A 92 -29.87 6.21 4.12
N GLY A 93 -29.30 6.71 5.20
CA GLY A 93 -30.00 6.81 6.51
C GLY A 93 -29.31 6.08 7.66
N GLN A 94 -28.37 5.19 7.38
CA GLN A 94 -27.58 4.46 8.40
C GLN A 94 -26.29 5.21 8.75
N LEU A 95 -26.35 6.54 8.85
CA LEU A 95 -25.21 7.38 9.27
C LEU A 95 -24.65 7.02 10.66
N VAL A 96 -25.48 6.38 11.51
CA VAL A 96 -25.08 5.84 12.83
C VAL A 96 -24.12 4.66 12.68
N ASP A 97 -24.11 3.97 11.53
CA ASP A 97 -23.25 2.82 11.26
C ASP A 97 -21.86 3.21 10.75
N LYS A 98 -21.58 4.51 10.50
CA LYS A 98 -20.22 4.97 10.16
C LYS A 98 -19.22 4.66 11.27
N GLU A 99 -19.62 4.85 12.53
CA GLU A 99 -18.76 4.51 13.67
C GLU A 99 -18.50 3.01 13.73
N LYS A 100 -19.50 2.17 13.43
CA LYS A 100 -19.35 0.71 13.37
C LYS A 100 -18.45 0.26 12.21
N GLY A 101 -18.59 0.89 11.02
CA GLY A 101 -17.73 0.62 9.88
C GLY A 101 -16.26 0.94 10.15
N PHE A 102 -15.98 2.07 10.81
CA PHE A 102 -14.62 2.41 11.26
C PHE A 102 -14.10 1.43 12.33
N ILE A 103 -14.96 1.00 13.25
CA ILE A 103 -14.60 0.01 14.29
C ILE A 103 -14.33 -1.36 13.65
N ALA A 104 -15.06 -1.75 12.60
CA ALA A 104 -14.83 -2.98 11.85
C ALA A 104 -13.56 -2.92 10.97
N GLY A 105 -12.92 -1.75 10.83
CA GLY A 105 -11.67 -1.58 10.10
C GLY A 105 -11.83 -1.33 8.62
N SER A 106 -13.02 -0.90 8.12
CA SER A 106 -13.19 -0.55 6.71
C SER A 106 -12.36 0.68 6.31
N GLU A 107 -11.83 0.69 5.08
CA GLU A 107 -11.04 1.79 4.53
C GLU A 107 -11.90 2.95 4.02
N ASP A 108 -13.10 2.65 3.51
CA ASP A 108 -14.04 3.63 2.98
C ASP A 108 -15.47 3.06 2.98
N TYR A 109 -16.46 3.91 2.71
CA TYR A 109 -17.86 3.51 2.54
C TYR A 109 -18.51 4.31 1.42
N ILE A 110 -19.52 3.71 0.77
CA ILE A 110 -20.31 4.30 -0.30
C ILE A 110 -21.80 4.15 0.02
N VAL A 111 -22.55 5.23 -0.13
CA VAL A 111 -24.00 5.23 0.17
C VAL A 111 -24.79 4.88 -1.08
N LYS A 112 -25.64 3.85 -1.01
CA LYS A 112 -26.59 3.48 -2.06
C LYS A 112 -27.78 4.48 -2.10
N PRO A 113 -28.26 4.92 -3.30
CA PRO A 113 -27.69 4.65 -4.61
C PRO A 113 -26.45 5.49 -4.91
N PHE A 114 -25.50 4.93 -5.66
CA PHE A 114 -24.24 5.57 -6.03
C PHE A 114 -24.01 5.52 -7.55
N GLU A 115 -23.20 6.44 -8.04
CA GLU A 115 -22.76 6.42 -9.43
C GLU A 115 -21.57 5.45 -9.59
N PRO A 116 -21.54 4.64 -10.65
CA PRO A 116 -20.41 3.71 -10.90
C PRO A 116 -19.05 4.41 -10.94
N SER A 117 -18.98 5.64 -11.41
CA SER A 117 -17.77 6.46 -11.42
C SER A 117 -17.24 6.78 -10.02
N GLU A 118 -18.13 6.99 -9.02
CA GLU A 118 -17.75 7.20 -7.63
C GLU A 118 -17.12 5.93 -7.06
N LEU A 119 -17.74 4.76 -7.29
CA LEU A 119 -17.20 3.48 -6.85
C LEU A 119 -15.81 3.23 -7.43
N LEU A 120 -15.64 3.36 -8.75
CA LEU A 120 -14.36 3.16 -9.42
C LEU A 120 -13.26 4.10 -8.89
N PHE A 121 -13.61 5.36 -8.62
CA PHE A 121 -12.67 6.32 -8.04
C PHE A 121 -12.21 5.88 -6.64
N ARG A 122 -13.12 5.46 -5.77
CA ARG A 122 -12.80 5.00 -4.41
C ARG A 122 -11.99 3.71 -4.42
N VAL A 123 -12.35 2.75 -5.26
CA VAL A 123 -11.56 1.53 -5.50
C VAL A 123 -10.12 1.88 -5.89
N ALA A 124 -9.92 2.75 -6.86
CA ALA A 124 -8.60 3.17 -7.29
C ALA A 124 -7.81 3.89 -6.17
N VAL A 125 -8.47 4.68 -5.32
CA VAL A 125 -7.83 5.36 -4.18
C VAL A 125 -7.40 4.36 -3.12
N VAL A 126 -8.27 3.40 -2.74
CA VAL A 126 -7.95 2.39 -1.73
C VAL A 126 -6.85 1.47 -2.22
N LEU A 127 -6.95 0.91 -3.43
CA LEU A 127 -5.91 0.06 -4.00
C LEU A 127 -4.57 0.77 -4.07
N ARG A 128 -4.52 2.04 -4.51
CA ARG A 128 -3.28 2.82 -4.53
C ARG A 128 -2.66 3.03 -3.14
N ARG A 129 -3.48 3.14 -2.08
CA ARG A 129 -2.99 3.20 -0.69
C ARG A 129 -2.41 1.86 -0.27
N TYR A 130 -3.06 0.78 -0.65
CA TYR A 130 -2.63 -0.59 -0.35
C TYR A 130 -1.46 -1.07 -1.21
N GLU A 131 -1.39 -0.72 -2.49
CA GLU A 131 -0.18 -0.88 -3.30
C GLU A 131 1.02 -0.17 -2.65
N ARG A 132 0.82 1.05 -2.13
CA ARG A 132 1.84 1.74 -1.33
C ARG A 132 2.12 1.07 0.01
N SER A 133 1.18 0.28 0.56
CA SER A 133 1.39 -0.51 1.77
C SER A 133 2.00 -1.88 1.49
N VAL A 134 1.81 -2.45 0.30
CA VAL A 134 2.59 -3.59 -0.22
C VAL A 134 4.00 -3.13 -0.65
N GLU A 135 4.17 -1.85 -1.07
CA GLU A 135 5.47 -1.17 -1.17
C GLU A 135 6.09 -0.78 0.20
N ASN A 136 5.61 -1.35 1.31
CA ASN A 136 6.28 -1.22 2.60
C ASN A 136 7.68 -1.84 2.60
N PHE A 137 7.97 -2.63 1.57
CA PHE A 137 9.29 -3.16 1.33
C PHE A 137 9.97 -2.48 0.15
N ILE A 138 11.14 -1.90 0.39
CA ILE A 138 12.05 -1.49 -0.67
C ILE A 138 13.15 -2.53 -0.74
N GLU A 139 13.29 -3.20 -1.87
CA GLU A 139 14.33 -4.21 -2.08
C GLU A 139 15.37 -3.70 -3.09
N ILE A 140 16.64 -3.71 -2.69
CA ILE A 140 17.76 -3.35 -3.55
C ILE A 140 18.91 -4.34 -3.24
N GLY A 141 19.19 -5.22 -4.18
CA GLY A 141 20.15 -6.29 -3.98
C GLY A 141 19.77 -7.17 -2.79
N ASN A 142 20.66 -7.33 -1.83
CA ASN A 142 20.44 -8.09 -0.61
C ASN A 142 19.87 -7.26 0.57
N VAL A 143 19.49 -6.00 0.31
CA VAL A 143 18.91 -5.10 1.31
C VAL A 143 17.41 -5.00 1.11
N LYS A 144 16.64 -5.35 2.13
CA LYS A 144 15.20 -5.22 2.19
C LYS A 144 14.82 -4.29 3.34
N ILE A 145 14.09 -3.21 3.05
CA ILE A 145 13.66 -2.20 4.03
C ILE A 145 12.16 -2.37 4.26
N ASP A 146 11.78 -2.73 5.48
CA ASP A 146 10.40 -2.76 5.94
C ASP A 146 10.03 -1.40 6.52
N GLN A 147 9.26 -0.61 5.75
CA GLN A 147 8.86 0.73 6.16
C GLN A 147 7.76 0.71 7.23
N LYS A 148 6.98 -0.36 7.32
CA LYS A 148 5.89 -0.52 8.30
C LYS A 148 6.46 -0.80 9.70
N ASN A 149 7.45 -1.69 9.77
CA ASN A 149 8.04 -2.13 11.04
C ASN A 149 9.33 -1.37 11.40
N PHE A 150 9.78 -0.43 10.54
CA PHE A 150 11.05 0.31 10.71
C PHE A 150 12.27 -0.62 10.80
N GLU A 151 12.26 -1.71 10.04
CA GLU A 151 13.31 -2.73 10.01
C GLU A 151 14.07 -2.70 8.69
N VAL A 152 15.36 -3.01 8.77
CA VAL A 152 16.21 -3.24 7.60
C VAL A 152 16.72 -4.67 7.69
N ILE A 153 16.54 -5.46 6.64
CA ILE A 153 17.00 -6.83 6.55
C ILE A 153 18.12 -6.88 5.52
N ILE A 154 19.29 -7.36 5.91
CA ILE A 154 20.46 -7.53 5.04
C ILE A 154 20.90 -8.99 5.16
N LYS A 155 20.98 -9.72 4.04
CA LYS A 155 21.34 -11.17 4.03
C LYS A 155 20.52 -12.00 5.03
N ASN A 156 19.23 -11.73 5.19
CA ASN A 156 18.31 -12.36 6.16
C ASN A 156 18.59 -12.03 7.64
N GLU A 157 19.46 -11.08 7.95
CA GLU A 157 19.68 -10.57 9.30
C GLU A 157 18.93 -9.24 9.48
N THR A 158 18.12 -9.13 10.54
CA THR A 158 17.43 -7.87 10.88
C THR A 158 18.40 -6.90 11.53
N VAL A 159 18.58 -5.75 10.91
CA VAL A 159 19.44 -4.65 11.35
C VAL A 159 18.61 -3.50 11.83
N LEU A 160 18.62 -3.21 13.13
CA LEU A 160 17.95 -2.05 13.70
C LEU A 160 18.80 -0.81 13.49
N LEU A 161 18.24 0.17 12.79
CA LEU A 161 18.85 1.48 12.57
C LEU A 161 18.22 2.53 13.49
N PRO A 162 18.99 3.54 13.96
CA PRO A 162 18.40 4.74 14.53
C PRO A 162 17.45 5.40 13.52
N LEU A 163 16.34 5.96 13.99
CA LEU A 163 15.26 6.47 13.13
C LEU A 163 15.76 7.36 11.98
N LYS A 164 16.67 8.29 12.25
CA LYS A 164 17.20 9.21 11.21
C LYS A 164 18.08 8.50 10.17
N GLU A 165 18.76 7.44 10.54
CA GLU A 165 19.51 6.60 9.61
C GLU A 165 18.55 5.75 8.77
N PHE A 166 17.48 5.24 9.38
CA PHE A 166 16.42 4.51 8.68
C PHE A 166 15.71 5.40 7.65
N GLU A 167 15.27 6.60 8.05
CA GLU A 167 14.63 7.58 7.15
C GLU A 167 15.52 7.94 5.96
N LEU A 168 16.81 8.22 6.20
CA LEU A 168 17.79 8.52 5.14
C LEU A 168 17.98 7.35 4.17
N LEU A 169 18.14 6.12 4.71
CA LEU A 169 18.32 4.93 3.88
C LEU A 169 17.08 4.67 3.04
N THR A 170 15.90 4.73 3.63
CA THR A 170 14.61 4.54 2.95
C THR A 170 14.41 5.56 1.83
N PHE A 171 14.72 6.83 2.10
CA PHE A 171 14.57 7.90 1.11
C PHE A 171 15.56 7.75 -0.06
N LEU A 172 16.80 7.35 0.19
CA LEU A 172 17.78 7.06 -0.85
C LEU A 172 17.41 5.80 -1.63
N ALA A 173 16.92 4.77 -0.93
CA ALA A 173 16.54 3.49 -1.50
C ALA A 173 15.34 3.62 -2.46
N SER A 174 14.31 4.41 -2.08
CA SER A 174 13.17 4.69 -2.96
C SER A 174 13.54 5.44 -4.25
N ARG A 175 14.77 5.95 -4.33
CA ARG A 175 15.36 6.66 -5.47
C ARG A 175 16.66 6.03 -5.96
N SER A 176 16.81 4.73 -5.76
CA SER A 176 18.01 3.99 -6.14
C SER A 176 18.46 4.34 -7.56
N GLY A 177 19.76 4.49 -7.75
CA GLY A 177 20.36 4.90 -9.01
C GLY A 177 20.23 6.39 -9.37
N LYS A 178 19.44 7.18 -8.62
CA LYS A 178 19.27 8.63 -8.85
C LYS A 178 20.04 9.44 -7.82
N ILE A 179 20.49 10.63 -8.24
CA ILE A 179 21.15 11.58 -7.34
C ILE A 179 20.08 12.32 -6.55
N VAL A 180 20.20 12.32 -5.22
CA VAL A 180 19.33 13.08 -4.31
C VAL A 180 20.12 14.26 -3.75
N GLN A 181 19.58 15.46 -3.95
CA GLN A 181 20.24 16.68 -3.47
C GLN A 181 20.23 16.74 -1.93
N ARG A 182 21.28 17.38 -1.34
CA ARG A 182 21.45 17.49 0.10
C ARG A 182 20.26 18.12 0.80
N ILE A 183 19.73 19.20 0.20
CA ILE A 183 18.58 19.93 0.76
C ILE A 183 17.36 19.02 0.93
N PHE A 184 17.04 18.19 -0.06
CA PHE A 184 15.91 17.27 0.02
C PHE A 184 16.11 16.17 1.06
N LEU A 185 17.34 15.71 1.28
CA LEU A 185 17.67 14.75 2.36
C LEU A 185 17.48 15.38 3.73
N ILE A 186 17.92 16.64 3.89
CA ILE A 186 17.79 17.39 5.15
C ILE A 186 16.33 17.67 5.45
N GLU A 187 15.58 18.23 4.50
CA GLU A 187 14.15 18.55 4.64
C GLU A 187 13.32 17.31 4.97
N HIS A 188 13.58 16.20 4.27
CA HIS A 188 12.85 14.95 4.50
C HIS A 188 13.10 14.37 5.88
N THR A 189 14.35 14.42 6.36
CA THR A 189 14.76 13.72 7.58
C THR A 189 14.57 14.58 8.84
N TRP A 190 14.76 15.91 8.75
CA TRP A 190 14.71 16.81 9.91
C TRP A 190 13.61 17.86 9.82
N GLY A 191 12.97 18.06 8.64
CA GLY A 191 11.96 19.08 8.40
C GLY A 191 12.55 20.42 7.93
N ILE A 192 11.66 21.32 7.48
CA ILE A 192 12.04 22.61 6.87
C ILE A 192 12.55 23.61 7.92
N ASP A 193 12.04 23.55 9.16
CA ASP A 193 12.31 24.52 10.23
C ASP A 193 13.41 24.08 11.21
N THR A 194 14.09 22.97 10.95
CA THR A 194 15.14 22.48 11.83
C THR A 194 16.51 22.85 11.30
N GLU A 195 17.42 23.26 12.21
CA GLU A 195 18.85 23.47 11.95
C GLU A 195 19.61 22.18 11.58
N GLY A 196 18.98 21.29 10.79
CA GLY A 196 19.62 20.14 10.15
C GLY A 196 20.66 20.68 9.18
N ASN A 197 21.92 20.75 9.61
CA ASN A 197 23.00 21.26 8.80
C ASN A 197 23.70 20.14 8.03
N ASP A 198 24.50 20.52 7.06
CA ASP A 198 25.32 19.62 6.24
C ASP A 198 26.21 18.68 7.08
N TYR A 199 26.66 19.12 8.26
CA TYR A 199 27.47 18.34 9.16
C TYR A 199 26.70 17.16 9.75
N THR A 200 25.45 17.38 10.15
CA THR A 200 24.57 16.35 10.70
C THR A 200 24.27 15.28 9.64
N LEU A 201 23.91 15.70 8.41
CA LEU A 201 23.68 14.80 7.29
C LEU A 201 24.91 13.95 6.99
N ASN A 202 26.12 14.56 6.90
CA ASN A 202 27.36 13.83 6.63
C ASN A 202 27.65 12.78 7.69
N THR A 203 27.40 13.10 8.97
CA THR A 203 27.62 12.17 10.08
C THR A 203 26.72 10.93 9.96
N HIS A 204 25.42 11.12 9.67
CA HIS A 204 24.49 9.99 9.50
C HIS A 204 24.78 9.18 8.25
N ILE A 205 25.15 9.81 7.13
CA ILE A 205 25.57 9.11 5.91
C ILE A 205 26.80 8.23 6.16
N ASN A 206 27.80 8.73 6.89
CA ASN A 206 28.99 7.94 7.20
C ASN A 206 28.66 6.74 8.10
N ARG A 207 27.80 6.93 9.12
CA ARG A 207 27.32 5.83 9.97
C ARG A 207 26.55 4.77 9.16
N LEU A 208 25.69 5.19 8.23
CA LEU A 208 25.01 4.27 7.32
C LEU A 208 26.01 3.48 6.46
N ARG A 209 27.03 4.11 5.88
CA ARG A 209 28.07 3.43 5.11
C ARG A 209 28.77 2.36 5.94
N GLU A 210 29.19 2.71 7.17
CA GLU A 210 29.85 1.76 8.08
C GLU A 210 28.95 0.56 8.39
N ARG A 211 27.64 0.78 8.57
CA ARG A 211 26.69 -0.31 8.81
C ARG A 211 26.48 -1.16 7.56
N LEU A 212 26.25 -0.55 6.40
CA LEU A 212 26.10 -1.30 5.14
C LEU A 212 27.32 -2.19 4.87
N ILE A 213 28.54 -1.69 5.08
CA ILE A 213 29.76 -2.48 4.97
C ILE A 213 29.81 -3.60 6.02
N ARG A 214 29.50 -3.31 7.30
CA ARG A 214 29.56 -4.28 8.41
C ARG A 214 28.64 -5.47 8.17
N TYR A 215 27.43 -5.23 7.62
CA TYR A 215 26.44 -6.27 7.34
C TYR A 215 26.56 -6.82 5.92
N GLU A 216 27.63 -6.45 5.20
CA GLU A 216 27.94 -6.91 3.85
C GLU A 216 26.76 -6.68 2.87
N ALA A 217 26.16 -5.48 2.93
CA ALA A 217 25.19 -5.07 1.94
C ALA A 217 25.87 -4.94 0.56
N ASP A 218 25.17 -5.36 -0.50
CA ASP A 218 25.63 -5.22 -1.88
C ASP A 218 25.21 -3.87 -2.50
N VAL A 219 24.99 -2.87 -1.65
CA VAL A 219 24.69 -1.49 -2.03
C VAL A 219 25.66 -0.51 -1.37
N GLU A 220 25.88 0.63 -2.03
CA GLU A 220 26.73 1.69 -1.49
C GLU A 220 26.10 3.07 -1.64
N ILE A 221 26.44 3.98 -0.74
CA ILE A 221 26.06 5.38 -0.80
C ILE A 221 27.23 6.21 -1.35
N LEU A 222 27.11 6.66 -2.60
CA LEU A 222 28.09 7.51 -3.26
C LEU A 222 27.87 8.98 -2.92
N THR A 223 28.98 9.74 -2.81
CA THR A 223 28.94 11.19 -2.74
C THR A 223 29.09 11.78 -4.13
N VAL A 224 28.11 12.58 -4.57
CA VAL A 224 28.21 13.40 -5.77
C VAL A 224 28.58 14.81 -5.35
N ARG A 225 29.89 15.15 -5.53
CA ARG A 225 30.47 16.40 -5.03
C ARG A 225 29.67 17.63 -5.49
N GLY A 226 29.34 18.50 -4.55
CA GLY A 226 28.59 19.74 -4.79
C GLY A 226 27.09 19.56 -5.03
N ILE A 227 26.56 18.30 -5.08
CA ILE A 227 25.14 18.03 -5.38
C ILE A 227 24.46 17.27 -4.22
N GLY A 228 24.95 16.07 -3.87
CA GLY A 228 24.26 15.25 -2.89
C GLY A 228 24.78 13.82 -2.81
N TYR A 229 23.85 12.86 -2.65
CA TYR A 229 24.15 11.45 -2.48
C TYR A 229 23.34 10.58 -3.45
N LYS A 230 23.85 9.39 -3.72
CA LYS A 230 23.22 8.39 -4.57
C LYS A 230 23.41 7.02 -3.92
N LEU A 231 22.34 6.24 -3.80
CA LEU A 231 22.43 4.82 -3.45
C LEU A 231 22.40 4.00 -4.74
N GLU A 232 23.32 3.06 -4.88
CA GLU A 232 23.35 2.12 -5.99
C GLU A 232 23.92 0.75 -5.57
N MET A 233 23.65 -0.27 -6.39
CA MET A 233 24.25 -1.60 -6.19
C MET A 233 25.76 -1.55 -6.44
N LEU A 234 26.50 -2.31 -5.64
CA LEU A 234 27.91 -2.59 -5.90
C LEU A 234 28.04 -3.33 -7.25
N LYS A 235 29.02 -2.96 -8.04
CA LYS A 235 29.30 -3.57 -9.34
C LYS A 235 30.07 -4.87 -9.18
#